data_02542e2051bbf20d3df8a94bbd74bd95
#
_entry.id   02542e2051bbf20d3df8a94bbd74bd95
#
_cell.length_a   1.000
_cell.length_b   1.000
_cell.length_c   1.000
_cell.angle_alpha   90.00
_cell.angle_beta   90.00
_cell.angle_gamma   90.00
#
_symmetry.space_group_name_H-M   'P 1'
#
loop_
_entity.id
_entity.type
_entity.pdbx_description
1 polymer ?
#
loop_
_entity_poly.entity_id
_entity_poly.type
_entity_poly.pdbx_seq_one_letter_code
_entity_poly.pdbx_strand_id
1 'polypeptide(L)'
;MILIEARRLAIEMSIIDYAATTLWCKRFMRRNGLCMRTTIVQKLPCEYERKILEFHKYVINMRKKLCFEIGQLGNMDKVPLMFDIPSNKTADVKCAKIIMIKTSGNEKTCYTVVLVCCADGTKLPPLLIFTRKTLPKDVIPHGIYVRVHSKGWMDGEGMKLWLEKLWSKRPGGLLKKNTFFSVRSV
;
A
#
# COMPACT_ATOMS: atom_id res chain seq x y z
N MET A 1 -6.76 -26.13 2.51
CA MET A 1 -7.04 -26.50 3.92
C MET A 1 -8.31 -27.32 4.07
N ILE A 2 -9.54 -26.81 3.82
CA ILE A 2 -10.81 -27.56 4.04
C ILE A 2 -10.81 -28.93 3.38
N LEU A 3 -10.37 -29.06 2.11
CA LEU A 3 -10.34 -30.35 1.40
C LEU A 3 -9.33 -31.34 2.00
N ILE A 4 -8.18 -30.85 2.44
CA ILE A 4 -7.14 -31.69 3.04
C ILE A 4 -7.64 -32.25 4.38
N GLU A 5 -8.22 -31.37 5.19
CA GLU A 5 -8.75 -31.73 6.49
C GLU A 5 -9.95 -32.70 6.38
N ALA A 6 -10.84 -32.45 5.42
CA ALA A 6 -11.96 -33.32 5.16
C ALA A 6 -11.51 -34.76 4.75
N ARG A 7 -10.45 -34.86 3.94
CA ARG A 7 -9.86 -36.17 3.58
C ARG A 7 -9.21 -36.86 4.76
N ARG A 8 -8.47 -36.10 5.59
CA ARG A 8 -7.86 -36.63 6.81
C ARG A 8 -8.92 -37.24 7.74
N LEU A 9 -9.97 -36.47 8.03
CA LEU A 9 -11.08 -36.91 8.86
C LEU A 9 -11.81 -38.13 8.27
N ALA A 10 -12.02 -38.18 6.96
CA ALA A 10 -12.65 -39.31 6.31
C ALA A 10 -11.83 -40.61 6.50
N ILE A 11 -10.51 -40.52 6.42
CA ILE A 11 -9.60 -41.65 6.69
C ILE A 11 -9.72 -42.09 8.15
N GLU A 12 -9.65 -41.14 9.09
CA GLU A 12 -9.77 -41.45 10.53
C GLU A 12 -11.12 -42.06 10.90
N MET A 13 -12.19 -41.65 10.23
CA MET A 13 -13.54 -42.16 10.44
C MET A 13 -13.85 -43.42 9.60
N SER A 14 -12.88 -43.94 8.87
CA SER A 14 -13.02 -45.13 8.00
C SER A 14 -14.15 -44.99 6.96
N ILE A 15 -14.38 -43.78 6.45
CA ILE A 15 -15.36 -43.50 5.40
C ILE A 15 -14.74 -43.87 4.05
N ILE A 16 -15.25 -44.94 3.43
CA ILE A 16 -14.80 -45.47 2.14
C ILE A 16 -15.44 -44.60 1.04
N ASP A 17 -14.71 -44.36 -0.06
CA ASP A 17 -15.14 -43.60 -1.27
C ASP A 17 -15.43 -42.10 -1.09
N TYR A 18 -14.86 -41.48 -0.10
CA TYR A 18 -14.98 -40.04 0.07
C TYR A 18 -13.92 -39.23 -0.74
N ALA A 19 -14.32 -38.69 -1.88
CA ALA A 19 -13.40 -38.02 -2.80
C ALA A 19 -13.04 -36.56 -2.44
N ALA A 20 -13.77 -35.91 -1.53
CA ALA A 20 -13.62 -34.50 -1.16
C ALA A 20 -13.32 -33.59 -2.37
N THR A 21 -14.24 -33.52 -3.31
CA THR A 21 -14.09 -32.73 -4.54
C THR A 21 -14.20 -31.24 -4.30
N THR A 22 -13.70 -30.44 -5.24
CA THR A 22 -13.84 -28.97 -5.19
C THR A 22 -15.31 -28.54 -5.14
N LEU A 23 -16.19 -29.25 -5.82
CA LEU A 23 -17.63 -28.98 -5.80
C LEU A 23 -18.23 -29.29 -4.42
N TRP A 24 -17.82 -30.38 -3.77
CA TRP A 24 -18.20 -30.68 -2.41
C TRP A 24 -17.78 -29.54 -1.46
N CYS A 25 -16.53 -29.07 -1.58
CA CYS A 25 -16.02 -27.97 -0.76
C CYS A 25 -16.87 -26.69 -0.92
N LYS A 26 -17.21 -26.31 -2.16
CA LYS A 26 -18.09 -25.16 -2.43
C LYS A 26 -19.48 -25.33 -1.79
N ARG A 27 -20.08 -26.52 -1.89
CA ARG A 27 -21.37 -26.83 -1.26
C ARG A 27 -21.28 -26.81 0.27
N PHE A 28 -20.20 -27.37 0.83
CA PHE A 28 -19.93 -27.35 2.26
C PHE A 28 -19.82 -25.92 2.78
N MET A 29 -19.02 -25.09 2.14
CA MET A 29 -18.84 -23.69 2.51
C MET A 29 -20.18 -22.95 2.48
N ARG A 30 -20.99 -23.12 1.41
CA ARG A 30 -22.31 -22.49 1.30
C ARG A 30 -23.26 -22.89 2.41
N ARG A 31 -23.33 -24.19 2.78
CA ARG A 31 -24.18 -24.69 3.89
C ARG A 31 -23.75 -24.13 5.26
N ASN A 32 -22.47 -23.86 5.43
CA ASN A 32 -21.92 -23.36 6.70
C ASN A 32 -21.65 -21.85 6.71
N GLY A 33 -22.23 -21.10 5.79
CA GLY A 33 -22.06 -19.63 5.73
C GLY A 33 -20.62 -19.17 5.48
N LEU A 34 -19.78 -20.05 4.92
CA LEU A 34 -18.38 -19.74 4.62
C LEU A 34 -18.23 -19.25 3.17
N CYS A 35 -17.33 -18.31 2.94
CA CYS A 35 -16.98 -17.84 1.62
C CYS A 35 -15.47 -17.75 1.43
N MET A 36 -15.01 -17.88 0.18
CA MET A 36 -13.62 -17.58 -0.17
C MET A 36 -13.42 -16.07 -0.11
N ARG A 37 -12.41 -15.64 0.63
CA ARG A 37 -12.01 -14.24 0.70
C ARG A 37 -10.55 -14.10 0.31
N THR A 38 -10.22 -13.05 -0.42
CA THR A 38 -8.85 -12.66 -0.67
C THR A 38 -8.29 -12.05 0.62
N THR A 39 -7.11 -12.46 1.02
CA THR A 39 -6.41 -11.85 2.17
C THR A 39 -6.03 -10.43 1.81
N ILE A 40 -6.73 -9.45 2.37
CA ILE A 40 -6.51 -8.02 2.08
C ILE A 40 -5.56 -7.39 3.12
N VAL A 41 -5.42 -7.99 4.29
CA VAL A 41 -4.69 -7.41 5.42
C VAL A 41 -3.72 -8.42 6.02
N GLN A 42 -2.51 -7.97 6.32
CA GLN A 42 -1.57 -8.73 7.14
C GLN A 42 -2.15 -8.91 8.55
N LYS A 43 -1.87 -10.05 9.17
CA LYS A 43 -2.27 -10.32 10.55
C LYS A 43 -1.68 -9.23 11.45
N LEU A 44 -2.55 -8.48 12.13
CA LEU A 44 -2.11 -7.47 13.07
C LEU A 44 -1.33 -8.13 14.24
N PRO A 45 -0.27 -7.50 14.75
CA PRO A 45 0.44 -7.97 15.94
C PRO A 45 -0.52 -8.12 17.13
N CYS A 46 -0.28 -9.08 18.02
CA CYS A 46 -1.18 -9.35 19.17
C CYS A 46 -1.40 -8.11 20.08
N GLU A 47 -0.46 -7.18 20.11
CA GLU A 47 -0.51 -6.00 20.98
C GLU A 47 -0.79 -4.69 20.20
N TYR A 48 -1.39 -4.78 19.03
CA TYR A 48 -1.58 -3.57 18.19
C TYR A 48 -2.45 -2.50 18.86
N GLU A 49 -3.45 -2.89 19.62
CA GLU A 49 -4.35 -1.96 20.32
C GLU A 49 -3.60 -1.12 21.36
N ARG A 50 -2.75 -1.76 22.16
CA ARG A 50 -1.90 -1.05 23.13
C ARG A 50 -0.96 -0.06 22.43
N LYS A 51 -0.32 -0.46 21.35
CA LYS A 51 0.56 0.41 20.57
C LYS A 51 -0.19 1.60 19.94
N ILE A 52 -1.42 1.39 19.49
CA ILE A 52 -2.27 2.47 18.98
C ILE A 52 -2.58 3.46 20.11
N LEU A 53 -2.97 2.99 21.30
CA LEU A 53 -3.26 3.84 22.44
C LEU A 53 -2.02 4.63 22.91
N GLU A 54 -0.86 4.00 22.95
CA GLU A 54 0.43 4.65 23.28
C GLU A 54 0.76 5.73 22.25
N PHE A 55 0.60 5.44 20.96
CA PHE A 55 0.80 6.42 19.89
C PHE A 55 -0.18 7.60 19.99
N HIS A 56 -1.46 7.34 20.24
CA HIS A 56 -2.46 8.42 20.43
C HIS A 56 -2.08 9.31 21.63
N LYS A 57 -1.71 8.72 22.76
CA LYS A 57 -1.23 9.47 23.94
C LYS A 57 -0.01 10.32 23.60
N TYR A 58 0.94 9.75 22.87
CA TYR A 58 2.13 10.47 22.42
C TYR A 58 1.78 11.68 21.55
N VAL A 59 0.93 11.51 20.54
CA VAL A 59 0.51 12.61 19.64
C VAL A 59 -0.24 13.69 20.43
N ILE A 60 -1.15 13.33 21.32
CA ILE A 60 -1.89 14.28 22.16
C ILE A 60 -0.93 15.07 23.06
N ASN A 61 0.03 14.41 23.70
CA ASN A 61 1.04 15.07 24.54
C ASN A 61 1.93 16.01 23.75
N MET A 62 2.38 15.58 22.56
CA MET A 62 3.18 16.43 21.68
C MET A 62 2.39 17.66 21.20
N ARG A 63 1.12 17.49 20.87
CA ARG A 63 0.25 18.61 20.50
C ARG A 63 0.10 19.63 21.63
N LYS A 64 -0.14 19.16 22.86
CA LYS A 64 -0.23 20.02 24.06
C LYS A 64 1.08 20.76 24.35
N LYS A 65 2.22 20.03 24.22
CA LYS A 65 3.55 20.58 24.51
C LYS A 65 4.00 21.63 23.47
N LEU A 66 3.71 21.42 22.21
CA LEU A 66 4.21 22.24 21.11
C LEU A 66 3.17 23.22 20.56
N CYS A 67 1.92 23.11 21.02
CA CYS A 67 0.81 24.01 20.64
C CYS A 67 0.63 24.16 19.13
N PHE A 68 0.79 23.07 18.35
CA PHE A 68 0.60 23.13 16.92
C PHE A 68 -0.85 22.94 16.49
N GLU A 69 -1.23 23.62 15.43
CA GLU A 69 -2.56 23.53 14.83
C GLU A 69 -2.74 22.24 14.00
N ILE A 70 -4.00 21.92 13.69
CA ILE A 70 -4.35 20.70 12.94
C ILE A 70 -3.64 20.64 11.58
N GLY A 71 -3.58 21.76 10.85
CA GLY A 71 -2.88 21.85 9.56
C GLY A 71 -1.35 21.70 9.62
N GLN A 72 -0.76 21.65 10.84
CA GLN A 72 0.67 21.40 11.03
C GLN A 72 0.98 19.91 11.29
N LEU A 73 -0.06 19.08 11.40
CA LEU A 73 0.04 17.63 11.46
C LEU A 73 -0.01 17.07 10.04
N GLY A 74 1.03 16.40 9.61
CA GLY A 74 1.09 15.76 8.30
C GLY A 74 1.36 14.26 8.40
N ASN A 75 0.76 13.51 7.51
CA ASN A 75 1.05 12.10 7.30
C ASN A 75 1.51 11.86 5.87
N MET A 76 2.66 11.21 5.72
CA MET A 76 3.24 10.84 4.43
C MET A 76 3.14 9.34 4.21
N ASP A 77 2.68 8.95 3.04
CA ASP A 77 2.75 7.58 2.57
C ASP A 77 3.57 7.49 1.26
N LYS A 78 4.33 6.42 1.13
CA LYS A 78 5.15 6.13 -0.06
C LYS A 78 4.63 4.88 -0.71
N VAL A 79 4.09 5.00 -1.91
CA VAL A 79 3.46 3.91 -2.64
C VAL A 79 4.29 3.60 -3.89
N PRO A 80 4.81 2.37 -4.03
CA PRO A 80 5.40 1.93 -5.30
C PRO A 80 4.30 1.70 -6.32
N LEU A 81 4.42 2.31 -7.50
CA LEU A 81 3.55 2.05 -8.63
C LEU A 81 4.36 1.48 -9.79
N MET A 82 3.81 0.48 -10.44
CA MET A 82 4.41 -0.13 -11.63
C MET A 82 4.01 0.68 -12.87
N PHE A 83 4.92 0.77 -13.85
CA PHE A 83 4.61 1.41 -15.13
C PHE A 83 3.63 0.59 -15.94
N ASP A 84 3.67 -0.73 -15.78
CA ASP A 84 2.81 -1.66 -16.48
C ASP A 84 2.07 -2.52 -15.45
N ILE A 85 0.74 -2.50 -15.52
CA ILE A 85 -0.13 -3.35 -14.70
C ILE A 85 -0.70 -4.41 -15.64
N PRO A 86 -0.06 -5.61 -15.74
CA PRO A 86 -0.56 -6.66 -16.59
C PRO A 86 -1.97 -7.04 -16.15
N SER A 87 -2.89 -7.14 -17.10
CA SER A 87 -4.23 -7.65 -16.82
C SER A 87 -4.12 -9.08 -16.29
N ASN A 88 -4.83 -9.37 -15.22
CA ASN A 88 -4.96 -10.73 -14.69
C ASN A 88 -5.95 -11.60 -15.50
N LYS A 89 -6.51 -11.04 -16.59
CA LYS A 89 -7.43 -11.72 -17.51
C LYS A 89 -6.99 -11.47 -18.94
N THR A 90 -6.96 -12.51 -19.74
CA THR A 90 -6.75 -12.43 -21.19
C THR A 90 -7.71 -13.36 -21.90
N ALA A 91 -8.00 -13.07 -23.17
CA ALA A 91 -8.74 -13.97 -24.04
C ALA A 91 -7.77 -14.95 -24.71
N ASP A 92 -8.04 -16.24 -24.54
CA ASP A 92 -7.25 -17.31 -25.17
C ASP A 92 -8.18 -18.43 -25.63
N VAL A 93 -7.64 -19.36 -26.41
CA VAL A 93 -8.40 -20.50 -26.92
C VAL A 93 -8.91 -21.34 -25.75
N LYS A 94 -10.18 -21.75 -25.83
CA LYS A 94 -10.80 -22.60 -24.81
C LYS A 94 -9.95 -23.84 -24.56
N CYS A 95 -9.65 -24.14 -23.29
CA CYS A 95 -8.82 -25.24 -22.84
C CYS A 95 -7.30 -25.10 -23.04
N ALA A 96 -6.78 -23.92 -23.35
CA ALA A 96 -5.34 -23.69 -23.31
C ALA A 96 -4.78 -23.97 -21.90
N LYS A 97 -3.75 -24.82 -21.82
CA LYS A 97 -3.11 -25.19 -20.53
C LYS A 97 -2.18 -24.11 -20.02
N ILE A 98 -1.61 -23.32 -20.90
CA ILE A 98 -0.66 -22.25 -20.58
C ILE A 98 -1.15 -21.00 -21.30
N ILE A 99 -1.41 -19.96 -20.53
CA ILE A 99 -1.84 -18.66 -21.04
C ILE A 99 -0.67 -17.69 -20.91
N MET A 100 -0.13 -17.26 -22.04
CA MET A 100 0.94 -16.27 -22.05
C MET A 100 0.36 -14.86 -22.24
N ILE A 101 0.60 -14.00 -21.26
CA ILE A 101 0.25 -12.58 -21.37
C ILE A 101 1.47 -11.87 -21.98
N LYS A 102 1.27 -11.23 -23.14
CA LYS A 102 2.29 -10.34 -23.71
C LYS A 102 2.25 -9.04 -22.90
N THR A 103 3.33 -8.74 -22.21
CA THR A 103 3.52 -7.51 -21.46
C THR A 103 4.57 -6.65 -22.15
N SER A 104 4.63 -5.37 -21.81
CA SER A 104 5.64 -4.46 -22.38
C SER A 104 7.07 -4.73 -21.89
N GLY A 105 7.25 -5.70 -20.98
CA GLY A 105 8.55 -6.02 -20.37
C GLY A 105 8.91 -5.10 -19.19
N ASN A 106 8.07 -4.14 -18.87
CA ASN A 106 8.28 -3.17 -17.78
C ASN A 106 7.55 -3.51 -16.47
N GLU A 107 7.07 -4.73 -16.32
CA GLU A 107 6.31 -5.20 -15.17
C GLU A 107 7.05 -5.06 -13.84
N LYS A 108 8.38 -5.15 -13.88
CA LYS A 108 9.25 -5.00 -12.70
C LYS A 108 9.74 -3.57 -12.49
N THR A 109 9.47 -2.68 -13.44
CA THR A 109 9.89 -1.29 -13.35
C THR A 109 8.85 -0.50 -12.58
N CYS A 110 9.22 0.01 -11.43
CA CYS A 110 8.35 0.81 -10.58
C CYS A 110 8.95 2.19 -10.31
N TYR A 111 8.08 3.11 -9.95
CA TYR A 111 8.43 4.43 -9.43
C TYR A 111 7.69 4.64 -8.10
N THR A 112 8.23 5.49 -7.24
CA THR A 112 7.60 5.77 -5.96
C THR A 112 6.77 7.03 -6.06
N VAL A 113 5.54 6.96 -5.59
CA VAL A 113 4.66 8.13 -5.39
C VAL A 113 4.63 8.46 -3.91
N VAL A 114 4.96 9.69 -3.58
CA VAL A 114 4.89 10.21 -2.22
C VAL A 114 3.64 11.05 -2.11
N LEU A 115 2.70 10.61 -1.29
CA LEU A 115 1.44 11.28 -1.02
C LEU A 115 1.43 11.80 0.41
N VAL A 116 0.91 13.01 0.59
CA VAL A 116 0.83 13.65 1.91
C VAL A 116 -0.51 14.30 2.11
N CYS A 117 -1.08 14.04 3.28
CA CYS A 117 -2.29 14.69 3.77
C CYS A 117 -2.01 15.34 5.12
N CYS A 118 -2.52 16.54 5.32
CA CYS A 118 -2.57 17.17 6.63
C CYS A 118 -3.84 16.77 7.39
N ALA A 119 -3.82 16.90 8.70
CA ALA A 119 -4.95 16.52 9.53
C ALA A 119 -6.18 17.42 9.36
N ASP A 120 -6.03 18.59 8.75
CA ASP A 120 -7.12 19.47 8.32
C ASP A 120 -7.76 19.05 6.99
N GLY A 121 -7.30 17.95 6.37
CA GLY A 121 -7.76 17.45 5.08
C GLY A 121 -7.02 18.04 3.87
N THR A 122 -6.10 18.98 4.07
CA THR A 122 -5.29 19.55 2.98
C THR A 122 -4.39 18.47 2.36
N LYS A 123 -4.46 18.29 1.05
CA LYS A 123 -3.60 17.38 0.28
C LYS A 123 -2.48 18.19 -0.35
N LEU A 124 -1.24 17.75 -0.13
CA LEU A 124 -0.09 18.37 -0.77
C LEU A 124 0.14 17.79 -2.17
N PRO A 125 0.79 18.55 -3.06
CA PRO A 125 1.18 18.06 -4.37
C PRO A 125 1.99 16.76 -4.27
N PRO A 126 1.73 15.75 -5.11
CA PRO A 126 2.47 14.50 -5.09
C PRO A 126 3.91 14.71 -5.57
N LEU A 127 4.84 13.94 -4.98
CA LEU A 127 6.20 13.82 -5.48
C LEU A 127 6.37 12.44 -6.11
N LEU A 128 6.79 12.40 -7.37
CA LEU A 128 7.13 11.18 -8.10
C LEU A 128 8.65 10.99 -8.08
N ILE A 129 9.10 9.79 -7.72
CA ILE A 129 10.53 9.45 -7.70
C ILE A 129 10.76 8.32 -8.70
N PHE A 130 11.35 8.67 -9.84
CA PHE A 130 11.66 7.71 -10.89
C PHE A 130 13.03 7.06 -10.69
N THR A 131 13.11 5.76 -11.01
CA THR A 131 14.37 5.01 -11.06
C THR A 131 15.12 5.35 -12.35
N ARG A 132 15.77 6.52 -12.39
CA ARG A 132 16.49 7.04 -13.57
C ARG A 132 17.69 7.88 -13.12
N LYS A 133 18.61 8.15 -14.08
CA LYS A 133 19.74 9.09 -13.87
C LYS A 133 19.37 10.53 -14.26
N THR A 134 18.46 10.70 -15.22
CA THR A 134 18.06 12.01 -15.76
C THR A 134 16.56 12.19 -15.68
N LEU A 135 16.12 13.44 -15.54
CA LEU A 135 14.69 13.79 -15.54
C LEU A 135 14.04 13.42 -16.90
N PRO A 136 12.77 13.00 -16.90
CA PRO A 136 11.99 12.84 -18.12
C PRO A 136 12.02 14.15 -18.93
N LYS A 137 12.09 14.02 -20.26
CA LYS A 137 12.00 15.18 -21.17
C LYS A 137 10.57 15.65 -21.42
N ASP A 138 9.61 14.84 -21.02
CA ASP A 138 8.18 15.09 -21.21
C ASP A 138 7.71 16.25 -20.31
N VAL A 139 6.68 16.94 -20.76
CA VAL A 139 6.06 18.02 -20.00
C VAL A 139 5.36 17.42 -18.77
N ILE A 140 5.85 17.76 -17.59
CA ILE A 140 5.26 17.33 -16.33
C ILE A 140 4.04 18.21 -16.06
N PRO A 141 2.85 17.63 -15.79
CA PRO A 141 1.65 18.40 -15.46
C PRO A 141 1.88 19.31 -14.24
N HIS A 142 1.25 20.48 -14.28
CA HIS A 142 1.31 21.42 -13.16
C HIS A 142 0.77 20.78 -11.87
N GLY A 143 1.42 21.04 -10.75
CA GLY A 143 1.04 20.49 -9.44
C GLY A 143 1.63 19.11 -9.13
N ILE A 144 2.52 18.60 -9.98
CA ILE A 144 3.26 17.36 -9.73
C ILE A 144 4.75 17.69 -9.63
N TYR A 145 5.41 17.20 -8.60
CA TYR A 145 6.86 17.31 -8.47
C TYR A 145 7.52 16.01 -8.88
N VAL A 146 8.65 16.11 -9.57
CA VAL A 146 9.39 14.94 -10.05
C VAL A 146 10.83 15.01 -9.59
N ARG A 147 11.32 13.87 -9.12
CA ARG A 147 12.72 13.63 -8.77
C ARG A 147 13.18 12.34 -9.42
N VAL A 148 14.46 12.23 -9.66
CA VAL A 148 15.10 10.97 -10.07
C VAL A 148 16.04 10.49 -8.98
N HIS A 149 16.09 9.19 -8.79
CA HIS A 149 16.99 8.53 -7.86
C HIS A 149 17.38 7.16 -8.43
N SER A 150 18.64 6.75 -8.26
CA SER A 150 19.15 5.51 -8.86
C SER A 150 18.37 4.24 -8.46
N LYS A 151 17.81 4.22 -7.25
CA LYS A 151 16.98 3.12 -6.73
C LYS A 151 15.49 3.46 -6.69
N GLY A 152 15.08 4.66 -7.09
CA GLY A 152 13.68 5.11 -7.01
C GLY A 152 13.18 5.34 -5.58
N TRP A 153 14.06 5.50 -4.61
CA TRP A 153 13.71 5.60 -3.19
C TRP A 153 13.76 7.03 -2.68
N MET A 154 13.00 7.28 -1.61
CA MET A 154 13.08 8.51 -0.83
C MET A 154 14.25 8.41 0.14
N ASP A 155 15.35 9.07 -0.17
CA ASP A 155 16.52 9.20 0.68
C ASP A 155 16.51 10.50 1.51
N GLY A 156 17.54 10.75 2.30
CA GLY A 156 17.65 11.94 3.13
C GLY A 156 17.64 13.24 2.32
N GLU A 157 18.29 13.27 1.15
CA GLU A 157 18.28 14.44 0.25
C GLU A 157 16.88 14.66 -0.35
N GLY A 158 16.18 13.59 -0.71
CA GLY A 158 14.80 13.65 -1.17
C GLY A 158 13.86 14.20 -0.10
N MET A 159 14.03 13.78 1.14
CA MET A 159 13.27 14.28 2.25
C MET A 159 13.54 15.77 2.48
N LYS A 160 14.79 16.22 2.44
CA LYS A 160 15.16 17.62 2.57
C LYS A 160 14.53 18.47 1.48
N LEU A 161 14.68 18.05 0.23
CA LEU A 161 14.08 18.73 -0.93
C LEU A 161 12.56 18.79 -0.79
N TRP A 162 11.93 17.70 -0.33
CA TRP A 162 10.48 17.65 -0.12
C TRP A 162 10.03 18.63 0.98
N LEU A 163 10.75 18.69 2.09
CA LEU A 163 10.49 19.64 3.17
C LEU A 163 10.60 21.10 2.69
N GLU A 164 11.63 21.42 1.91
CA GLU A 164 11.88 22.78 1.42
C GLU A 164 10.89 23.19 0.32
N LYS A 165 10.57 22.30 -0.61
CA LYS A 165 9.78 22.68 -1.80
C LYS A 165 8.28 22.42 -1.68
N LEU A 166 7.86 21.44 -0.90
CA LEU A 166 6.46 21.08 -0.77
C LEU A 166 5.91 21.43 0.62
N TRP A 167 6.54 20.92 1.66
CA TRP A 167 6.05 21.09 3.02
C TRP A 167 6.06 22.54 3.48
N SER A 168 7.11 23.30 3.17
CA SER A 168 7.21 24.72 3.51
C SER A 168 6.18 25.58 2.79
N LYS A 169 5.75 25.19 1.60
CA LYS A 169 4.78 25.92 0.78
C LYS A 169 3.31 25.64 1.11
N ARG A 170 3.04 24.75 2.07
CA ARG A 170 1.65 24.53 2.51
C ARG A 170 1.05 25.83 3.07
N PRO A 171 -0.28 26.01 3.05
CA PRO A 171 -0.93 27.19 3.62
C PRO A 171 -0.47 27.44 5.07
N GLY A 172 0.08 28.62 5.33
CA GLY A 172 0.68 28.98 6.62
C GLY A 172 2.01 28.32 6.97
N GLY A 173 2.62 27.54 6.08
CA GLY A 173 3.81 26.74 6.36
C GLY A 173 5.05 27.53 6.75
N LEU A 174 5.25 28.71 6.19
CA LEU A 174 6.40 29.60 6.50
C LEU A 174 6.29 30.30 7.86
N LEU A 175 5.06 30.53 8.34
CA LEU A 175 4.80 31.24 9.59
C LEU A 175 4.78 30.32 10.82
N LYS A 176 4.67 29.00 10.62
CA LYS A 176 4.46 28.04 11.68
C LYS A 176 5.69 27.17 11.90
N LYS A 177 6.48 27.48 12.94
CA LYS A 177 7.74 26.81 13.25
C LYS A 177 7.56 25.36 13.73
N ASN A 178 6.51 25.09 14.50
CA ASN A 178 6.30 23.76 15.09
C ASN A 178 5.45 22.89 14.16
N THR A 179 5.96 21.74 13.78
CA THR A 179 5.24 20.77 12.93
C THR A 179 5.47 19.36 13.42
N PHE A 180 4.46 18.54 13.33
CA PHE A 180 4.54 17.11 13.59
C PHE A 180 4.31 16.35 12.28
N PHE A 181 5.21 15.43 11.98
CA PHE A 181 5.17 14.71 10.74
C PHE A 181 5.36 13.21 10.97
N SER A 182 4.38 12.42 10.53
CA SER A 182 4.44 10.97 10.55
C SER A 182 4.75 10.44 9.17
N VAL A 183 5.73 9.55 9.07
CA VAL A 183 6.11 8.88 7.82
C VAL A 183 5.85 7.40 7.96
N ARG A 184 5.04 6.85 7.09
CA ARG A 184 4.90 5.41 6.96
C ARG A 184 6.09 4.88 6.16
N SER A 185 6.92 4.05 6.78
CA SER A 185 7.91 3.22 6.10
C SER A 185 7.24 1.93 5.64
N VAL A 186 7.41 1.63 4.37
CA VAL A 186 7.00 0.34 3.78
C VAL A 186 8.03 -0.71 4.16
#